data_63a46d8c6d836d55db5a7b20a19626ba
#
_entry.id   63a46d8c6d836d55db5a7b20a19626ba
#
_cell.length_a   1.000
_cell.length_b   1.000
_cell.length_c   1.000
_cell.angle_alpha   90.00
_cell.angle_beta   90.00
_cell.angle_gamma   90.00
#
_symmetry.space_group_name_H-M   'P 1'
#
loop_
_entity.id
_entity.type
_entity.pdbx_description
1 polymer ?
#
loop_
_entity_poly.entity_id
_entity_poly.type
_entity_poly.pdbx_seq_one_letter_code
_entity_poly.pdbx_strand_id
1 'polypeptide(L)'
;MAETQQGGRVITFNLSTAKREVLSHTIVLAVGFLVGMVGSRYSWEFFTPSYMLKADLAVPGSLHVKDAVQVAGVQVGRVWDIGLIPAGDKPVEVTMRIAKRFQPVIRADSEASVATSGLLGGDYIDITRGSVNQPVLQAGAAVKTADRTASETCDQMMKALSRFGDALKAPFTH
;
A
#
# COMPACT_ATOMS: atom_id res chain seq x y z
N MET A 1 -59.97 -58.63 -39.00
CA MET A 1 -58.96 -58.75 -37.92
C MET A 1 -57.93 -57.69 -38.17
N ALA A 2 -58.00 -56.59 -37.39
CA ALA A 2 -57.09 -55.47 -37.49
C ALA A 2 -56.26 -55.45 -36.23
N GLU A 3 -54.99 -55.65 -36.31
CA GLU A 3 -54.04 -55.62 -35.19
C GLU A 3 -53.38 -54.28 -35.19
N THR A 4 -53.71 -53.48 -34.18
CA THR A 4 -53.18 -52.14 -33.95
C THR A 4 -51.86 -52.30 -33.19
N GLN A 5 -50.74 -52.15 -33.86
CA GLN A 5 -49.42 -51.97 -33.20
C GLN A 5 -49.27 -50.54 -32.69
N GLN A 6 -49.41 -50.35 -31.39
CA GLN A 6 -48.99 -49.12 -30.69
C GLN A 6 -47.50 -49.18 -30.42
N GLY A 7 -46.73 -48.43 -31.22
CA GLY A 7 -45.30 -48.19 -30.96
C GLY A 7 -45.07 -47.32 -29.74
N GLY A 8 -44.85 -47.95 -28.60
CA GLY A 8 -44.42 -47.24 -27.36
C GLY A 8 -43.03 -46.68 -27.55
N ARG A 9 -42.91 -45.36 -27.68
CA ARG A 9 -41.64 -44.64 -27.63
C ARG A 9 -41.10 -44.72 -26.19
N VAL A 10 -40.18 -45.62 -25.96
CA VAL A 10 -39.45 -45.68 -24.70
C VAL A 10 -38.45 -44.50 -24.67
N ILE A 11 -38.79 -43.44 -23.92
CA ILE A 11 -37.87 -42.35 -23.65
C ILE A 11 -36.92 -42.83 -22.57
N THR A 12 -35.77 -43.35 -22.97
CA THR A 12 -34.67 -43.68 -22.05
C THR A 12 -34.00 -42.40 -21.63
N PHE A 13 -34.36 -41.84 -20.47
CA PHE A 13 -33.64 -40.76 -19.84
C PHE A 13 -32.29 -41.31 -19.35
N ASN A 14 -31.23 -40.96 -20.09
CA ASN A 14 -29.89 -41.33 -19.68
C ASN A 14 -29.39 -40.40 -18.55
N LEU A 15 -29.65 -40.78 -17.29
CA LEU A 15 -29.27 -40.04 -16.08
C LEU A 15 -27.76 -39.78 -15.97
N SER A 16 -26.94 -40.52 -16.68
CA SER A 16 -25.47 -40.36 -16.65
C SER A 16 -24.99 -39.11 -17.38
N THR A 17 -25.63 -38.80 -18.53
CA THR A 17 -25.31 -37.60 -19.33
C THR A 17 -25.82 -36.33 -18.64
N ALA A 18 -27.02 -36.36 -18.07
CA ALA A 18 -27.57 -35.23 -17.32
C ALA A 18 -26.72 -34.89 -16.09
N LYS A 19 -26.22 -35.88 -15.37
CA LYS A 19 -25.31 -35.64 -14.21
C LYS A 19 -23.96 -35.02 -14.64
N ARG A 20 -23.41 -35.39 -15.77
CA ARG A 20 -22.15 -34.81 -16.29
C ARG A 20 -22.33 -33.35 -16.71
N GLU A 21 -23.44 -33.01 -17.34
CA GLU A 21 -23.74 -31.65 -17.78
C GLU A 21 -23.99 -30.72 -16.55
N VAL A 22 -24.78 -31.15 -15.58
CA VAL A 22 -25.02 -30.40 -14.34
C VAL A 22 -23.70 -30.20 -13.58
N LEU A 23 -22.87 -31.24 -13.48
CA LEU A 23 -21.58 -31.15 -12.81
C LEU A 23 -20.63 -30.16 -13.49
N SER A 24 -20.59 -30.17 -14.85
CA SER A 24 -19.74 -29.21 -15.60
C SER A 24 -20.17 -27.75 -15.39
N HIS A 25 -21.47 -27.47 -15.41
CA HIS A 25 -21.99 -26.11 -15.17
C HIS A 25 -21.73 -25.65 -13.73
N THR A 26 -21.86 -26.54 -12.75
CA THR A 26 -21.58 -26.24 -11.35
C THR A 26 -20.10 -25.89 -11.14
N ILE A 27 -19.18 -26.64 -11.79
CA ILE A 27 -17.74 -26.36 -11.71
C ILE A 27 -17.42 -25.01 -12.36
N VAL A 28 -17.98 -24.70 -13.54
CA VAL A 28 -17.76 -23.42 -14.22
C VAL A 28 -18.25 -22.25 -13.37
N LEU A 29 -19.43 -22.38 -12.76
CA LEU A 29 -19.97 -21.35 -11.85
C LEU A 29 -19.13 -21.18 -10.59
N ALA A 30 -18.66 -22.29 -10.00
CA ALA A 30 -17.79 -22.26 -8.82
C ALA A 30 -16.44 -21.60 -9.12
N VAL A 31 -15.83 -21.92 -10.26
CA VAL A 31 -14.56 -21.29 -10.72
C VAL A 31 -14.79 -19.82 -11.03
N GLY A 32 -15.88 -19.45 -11.72
CA GLY A 32 -16.23 -18.06 -11.99
C GLY A 32 -16.45 -17.24 -10.72
N PHE A 33 -17.11 -17.81 -9.73
CA PHE A 33 -17.31 -17.20 -8.43
C PHE A 33 -15.99 -17.02 -7.66
N LEU A 34 -15.12 -18.02 -7.68
CA LEU A 34 -13.82 -17.99 -7.03
C LEU A 34 -12.90 -16.94 -7.69
N VAL A 35 -12.87 -16.88 -9.02
CA VAL A 35 -12.13 -15.85 -9.78
C VAL A 35 -12.69 -14.46 -9.51
N GLY A 36 -14.01 -14.31 -9.44
CA GLY A 36 -14.66 -13.05 -9.08
C GLY A 36 -14.34 -12.62 -7.65
N MET A 37 -14.35 -13.54 -6.71
CA MET A 37 -14.03 -13.26 -5.29
C MET A 37 -12.55 -12.88 -5.10
N VAL A 38 -11.64 -13.56 -5.78
CA VAL A 38 -10.21 -13.21 -5.78
C VAL A 38 -9.98 -11.89 -6.51
N GLY A 39 -10.60 -11.70 -7.68
CA GLY A 39 -10.50 -10.48 -8.48
C GLY A 39 -11.00 -9.25 -7.74
N SER A 40 -12.08 -9.35 -6.97
CA SER A 40 -12.64 -8.22 -6.21
C SER A 40 -11.71 -7.70 -5.11
N ARG A 41 -10.83 -8.53 -4.57
CA ARG A 41 -9.84 -8.09 -3.57
C ARG A 41 -8.64 -7.34 -4.17
N TYR A 42 -8.34 -7.59 -5.46
CA TYR A 42 -7.19 -6.97 -6.15
C TYR A 42 -7.59 -5.77 -7.03
N SER A 43 -8.87 -5.63 -7.39
CA SER A 43 -9.29 -4.71 -8.46
C SER A 43 -9.46 -3.25 -8.05
N TRP A 44 -9.62 -2.93 -6.76
CA TRP A 44 -9.88 -1.56 -6.32
C TRP A 44 -8.68 -0.62 -6.46
N GLU A 45 -7.46 -1.15 -6.35
CA GLU A 45 -6.25 -0.32 -6.48
C GLU A 45 -5.94 0.07 -7.93
N PHE A 46 -6.35 -0.74 -8.92
CA PHE A 46 -6.09 -0.46 -10.34
C PHE A 46 -6.98 0.64 -10.90
N PHE A 47 -8.17 0.83 -10.35
CA PHE A 47 -9.14 1.84 -10.84
C PHE A 47 -9.05 3.17 -10.09
N THR A 48 -8.25 3.27 -9.03
CA THR A 48 -8.09 4.54 -8.32
C THR A 48 -7.14 5.45 -9.11
N PRO A 49 -7.60 6.62 -9.59
CA PRO A 49 -6.73 7.58 -10.24
C PRO A 49 -5.54 7.89 -9.32
N SER A 50 -4.34 7.72 -9.83
CA SER A 50 -3.11 7.93 -9.07
C SER A 50 -2.11 8.74 -9.88
N TYR A 51 -1.14 9.33 -9.21
CA TYR A 51 -0.04 10.05 -9.82
C TYR A 51 1.26 9.65 -9.11
N MET A 52 2.39 9.87 -9.78
CA MET A 52 3.71 9.54 -9.26
C MET A 52 4.36 10.78 -8.66
N LEU A 53 5.02 10.61 -7.53
CA LEU A 53 5.96 11.57 -6.94
C LEU A 53 7.29 10.88 -6.71
N LYS A 54 8.37 11.65 -6.69
CA LYS A 54 9.72 11.19 -6.42
C LYS A 54 10.25 11.79 -5.12
N ALA A 55 11.15 11.09 -4.47
CA ALA A 55 11.87 11.59 -3.30
C ALA A 55 13.29 11.02 -3.32
N ASP A 56 14.29 11.89 -3.11
CA ASP A 56 15.70 11.49 -3.06
C ASP A 56 16.10 11.33 -1.61
N LEU A 57 16.46 10.13 -1.19
CA LEU A 57 16.82 9.78 0.17
C LEU A 57 18.32 9.54 0.31
N ALA A 58 18.91 10.05 1.40
CA ALA A 58 20.30 9.74 1.74
C ALA A 58 20.42 8.31 2.31
N VAL A 59 19.47 7.91 3.16
CA VAL A 59 19.43 6.58 3.77
C VAL A 59 17.98 6.07 3.72
N PRO A 60 17.68 5.05 2.91
CA PRO A 60 16.33 4.52 2.77
C PRO A 60 15.91 3.60 3.93
N GLY A 61 16.81 3.27 4.88
CA GLY A 61 16.53 2.30 5.93
C GLY A 61 16.23 0.90 5.37
N SER A 62 15.19 0.26 5.90
CA SER A 62 14.65 -1.01 5.41
C SER A 62 13.40 -0.82 4.53
N LEU A 63 13.32 0.29 3.79
CA LEU A 63 12.20 0.60 2.91
C LEU A 63 12.16 -0.37 1.72
N HIS A 64 10.97 -0.90 1.42
CA HIS A 64 10.73 -1.83 0.33
C HIS A 64 9.66 -1.32 -0.63
N VAL A 65 9.66 -1.88 -1.83
CA VAL A 65 8.55 -1.69 -2.78
C VAL A 65 7.25 -2.20 -2.16
N LYS A 66 6.15 -1.44 -2.31
CA LYS A 66 4.82 -1.62 -1.72
C LYS A 66 4.68 -1.13 -0.27
N ASP A 67 5.73 -0.65 0.38
CA ASP A 67 5.59 -0.01 1.70
C ASP A 67 4.65 1.20 1.63
N ALA A 68 4.03 1.49 2.76
CA ALA A 68 3.03 2.54 2.84
C ALA A 68 3.65 3.93 2.65
N VAL A 69 2.91 4.83 2.00
CA VAL A 69 3.16 6.27 2.02
C VAL A 69 2.02 6.93 2.77
N GLN A 70 2.33 7.71 3.78
CA GLN A 70 1.36 8.34 4.68
C GLN A 70 1.50 9.87 4.65
N VAL A 71 0.40 10.56 4.95
CA VAL A 71 0.36 11.98 5.25
C VAL A 71 -0.42 12.13 6.55
N ALA A 72 0.22 12.68 7.58
CA ALA A 72 -0.40 12.84 8.90
C ALA A 72 -1.04 11.54 9.44
N GLY A 73 -0.39 10.39 9.27
CA GLY A 73 -0.86 9.08 9.71
C GLY A 73 -1.91 8.40 8.81
N VAL A 74 -2.35 9.06 7.74
CA VAL A 74 -3.31 8.49 6.78
C VAL A 74 -2.55 7.92 5.59
N GLN A 75 -2.78 6.66 5.25
CA GLN A 75 -2.19 6.06 4.07
C GLN A 75 -2.76 6.70 2.79
N VAL A 76 -1.90 7.35 2.01
CA VAL A 76 -2.24 8.05 0.77
C VAL A 76 -1.75 7.33 -0.48
N GLY A 77 -0.80 6.40 -0.32
CA GLY A 77 -0.18 5.69 -1.42
C GLY A 77 0.74 4.57 -0.98
N ARG A 78 1.61 4.17 -1.91
CA ARG A 78 2.63 3.14 -1.68
C ARG A 78 3.90 3.45 -2.46
N VAL A 79 5.03 2.94 -2.00
CA VAL A 79 6.29 2.92 -2.73
C VAL A 79 6.11 2.06 -3.98
N TRP A 80 6.42 2.63 -5.13
CA TRP A 80 6.29 1.96 -6.43
C TRP A 80 7.60 1.36 -6.91
N ASP A 81 8.69 2.14 -6.77
CA ASP A 81 10.01 1.73 -7.21
C ASP A 81 11.09 2.40 -6.35
N ILE A 82 12.24 1.74 -6.22
CA ILE A 82 13.41 2.23 -5.50
C ILE A 82 14.61 2.05 -6.42
N GLY A 83 15.21 3.16 -6.85
CA GLY A 83 16.37 3.20 -7.72
C GLY A 83 17.59 3.82 -7.06
N LEU A 84 18.76 3.55 -7.62
CA LEU A 84 20.00 4.20 -7.24
C LEU A 84 20.37 5.27 -8.26
N ILE A 85 20.70 6.47 -7.76
CA ILE A 85 21.21 7.56 -8.58
C ILE A 85 22.76 7.52 -8.51
N PRO A 86 23.47 7.49 -9.66
CA PRO A 86 24.92 7.34 -9.66
C PRO A 86 25.69 8.54 -9.08
N ALA A 87 25.05 9.71 -8.94
CA ALA A 87 25.70 10.94 -8.51
C ALA A 87 24.78 11.76 -7.59
N GLY A 88 25.34 12.29 -6.48
CA GLY A 88 24.67 13.18 -5.54
C GLY A 88 24.79 12.70 -4.09
N ASP A 89 24.46 13.59 -3.17
CA ASP A 89 24.47 13.31 -1.72
C ASP A 89 23.33 12.39 -1.28
N LYS A 90 22.33 12.21 -2.14
CA LYS A 90 21.16 11.36 -1.93
C LYS A 90 21.11 10.29 -3.01
N PRO A 91 21.76 9.15 -2.78
CA PRO A 91 21.95 8.13 -3.81
C PRO A 91 20.70 7.31 -4.14
N VAL A 92 19.61 7.45 -3.38
CA VAL A 92 18.41 6.62 -3.54
C VAL A 92 17.23 7.46 -3.99
N GLU A 93 16.73 7.22 -5.21
CA GLU A 93 15.47 7.78 -5.69
C GLU A 93 14.33 6.80 -5.38
N VAL A 94 13.35 7.27 -4.65
CA VAL A 94 12.12 6.53 -4.37
C VAL A 94 10.98 7.11 -5.17
N THR A 95 10.38 6.30 -6.02
CA THR A 95 9.16 6.65 -6.74
C THR A 95 7.95 6.16 -5.96
N MET A 96 7.02 7.06 -5.67
CA MET A 96 5.81 6.79 -4.90
C MET A 96 4.57 6.93 -5.77
N ARG A 97 3.64 6.00 -5.65
CA ARG A 97 2.33 6.07 -6.29
C ARG A 97 1.30 6.55 -5.27
N ILE A 98 0.75 7.75 -5.49
CA ILE A 98 -0.18 8.44 -4.60
C ILE A 98 -1.57 8.48 -5.24
N ALA A 99 -2.63 8.24 -4.46
CA ALA A 99 -3.99 8.38 -4.94
C ALA A 99 -4.31 9.86 -5.21
N LYS A 100 -4.85 10.16 -6.40
CA LYS A 100 -5.05 11.53 -6.89
C LYS A 100 -5.92 12.38 -5.96
N ARG A 101 -6.84 11.77 -5.21
CA ARG A 101 -7.68 12.45 -4.22
C ARG A 101 -6.89 13.16 -3.12
N PHE A 102 -5.66 12.72 -2.84
CA PHE A 102 -4.78 13.33 -1.85
C PHE A 102 -3.81 14.36 -2.42
N GLN A 103 -3.80 14.56 -3.74
CA GLN A 103 -2.92 15.54 -4.39
C GLN A 103 -3.03 16.94 -3.77
N PRO A 104 -4.22 17.47 -3.40
CA PRO A 104 -4.32 18.83 -2.84
C PRO A 104 -3.61 19.03 -1.50
N VAL A 105 -3.30 17.96 -0.76
CA VAL A 105 -2.63 18.05 0.55
C VAL A 105 -1.10 17.98 0.46
N ILE A 106 -0.54 17.56 -0.69
CA ILE A 106 0.90 17.46 -0.92
C ILE A 106 1.33 18.65 -1.78
N ARG A 107 2.14 19.52 -1.22
CA ARG A 107 2.50 20.82 -1.81
C ARG A 107 4.01 20.99 -1.88
N ALA A 108 4.48 22.08 -2.49
CA ALA A 108 5.89 22.35 -2.72
C ALA A 108 6.74 22.47 -1.43
N ASP A 109 6.12 22.70 -0.31
CA ASP A 109 6.74 22.74 1.02
C ASP A 109 6.56 21.45 1.84
N SER A 110 5.92 20.42 1.26
CA SER A 110 5.84 19.09 1.86
C SER A 110 7.23 18.44 1.90
N GLU A 111 7.52 17.74 2.98
CA GLU A 111 8.77 17.01 3.18
C GLU A 111 8.49 15.54 3.38
N ALA A 112 9.25 14.68 2.70
CA ALA A 112 9.19 13.24 2.85
C ALA A 112 10.33 12.77 3.78
N SER A 113 10.01 11.86 4.68
CA SER A 113 10.97 11.20 5.57
C SER A 113 10.64 9.72 5.69
N VAL A 114 11.65 8.90 5.98
CA VAL A 114 11.44 7.51 6.33
C VAL A 114 11.12 7.42 7.82
N ALA A 115 10.07 6.72 8.18
CA ALA A 115 9.65 6.48 9.54
C ALA A 115 9.37 4.99 9.76
N THR A 116 9.51 4.50 10.99
CA THR A 116 9.28 3.11 11.35
C THR A 116 7.98 2.99 12.16
N SER A 117 7.16 2.00 11.83
CA SER A 117 5.90 1.74 12.51
C SER A 117 6.11 0.96 13.80
N GLY A 118 6.31 1.65 14.91
CA GLY A 118 6.53 1.03 16.21
C GLY A 118 7.86 0.30 16.34
N LEU A 119 8.00 -0.55 17.38
CA LEU A 119 9.27 -1.22 17.71
C LEU A 119 9.59 -2.41 16.78
N LEU A 120 8.57 -3.07 16.23
CA LEU A 120 8.71 -4.27 15.38
C LEU A 120 8.01 -4.09 14.01
N GLY A 121 7.59 -2.88 13.68
CA GLY A 121 6.92 -2.58 12.41
C GLY A 121 7.90 -2.34 11.27
N GLY A 122 7.38 -2.37 10.04
CA GLY A 122 8.14 -2.02 8.84
C GLY A 122 8.31 -0.49 8.69
N ASP A 123 9.23 -0.11 7.81
CA ASP A 123 9.43 1.28 7.44
C ASP A 123 8.34 1.75 6.47
N TYR A 124 8.06 3.04 6.51
CA TYR A 124 7.12 3.70 5.61
C TYR A 124 7.60 5.11 5.30
N ILE A 125 7.08 5.72 4.25
CA ILE A 125 7.34 7.12 3.96
C ILE A 125 6.26 7.98 4.62
N ASP A 126 6.67 8.90 5.47
CA ASP A 126 5.81 9.94 6.02
C ASP A 126 6.05 11.24 5.27
N ILE A 127 4.98 11.83 4.73
CA ILE A 127 5.01 13.11 4.03
C ILE A 127 4.28 14.13 4.89
N THR A 128 4.93 15.26 5.16
CA THR A 128 4.29 16.35 5.89
C THR A 128 3.21 16.99 5.01
N ARG A 129 2.12 17.41 5.64
CA ARG A 129 1.10 18.20 4.95
C ARG A 129 1.66 19.56 4.58
N GLY A 130 1.51 19.95 3.31
CA GLY A 130 1.95 21.27 2.84
C GLY A 130 1.01 22.40 3.26
N SER A 131 1.56 23.61 3.26
CA SER A 131 0.84 24.85 3.60
C SER A 131 -0.15 25.25 2.50
N VAL A 132 -1.30 25.77 2.88
CA VAL A 132 -2.38 26.14 1.93
C VAL A 132 -1.93 27.18 0.90
N ASN A 133 -0.94 28.01 1.24
CA ASN A 133 -0.41 29.06 0.37
C ASN A 133 0.63 28.57 -0.65
N GLN A 134 1.06 27.32 -0.57
CA GLN A 134 2.05 26.74 -1.48
C GLN A 134 1.36 26.01 -2.65
N PRO A 135 1.98 25.99 -3.83
CA PRO A 135 1.43 25.28 -4.98
C PRO A 135 1.39 23.76 -4.74
N VAL A 136 0.36 23.13 -5.29
CA VAL A 136 0.20 21.66 -5.25
C VAL A 136 1.26 21.01 -6.14
N LEU A 137 1.90 19.95 -5.64
CA LEU A 137 2.87 19.18 -6.42
C LEU A 137 2.19 18.45 -7.57
N GLN A 138 2.80 18.58 -8.75
CA GLN A 138 2.33 17.92 -9.97
C GLN A 138 2.91 16.51 -10.09
N ALA A 139 2.31 15.72 -10.96
CA ALA A 139 2.81 14.38 -11.27
C ALA A 139 4.26 14.44 -11.77
N GLY A 140 5.11 13.55 -11.27
CA GLY A 140 6.53 13.48 -11.59
C GLY A 140 7.42 14.46 -10.81
N ALA A 141 6.84 15.34 -9.98
CA ALA A 141 7.62 16.26 -9.17
C ALA A 141 8.36 15.52 -8.04
N ALA A 142 9.51 16.08 -7.64
CA ALA A 142 10.24 15.63 -6.46
C ALA A 142 9.71 16.33 -5.20
N VAL A 143 9.45 15.54 -4.17
CA VAL A 143 9.16 16.00 -2.81
C VAL A 143 10.48 16.28 -2.12
N LYS A 144 10.57 17.37 -1.37
CA LYS A 144 11.73 17.63 -0.51
C LYS A 144 11.87 16.51 0.52
N THR A 145 13.09 16.11 0.81
CA THR A 145 13.37 15.12 1.85
C THR A 145 13.90 15.79 3.10
N ALA A 146 13.26 15.52 4.22
CA ALA A 146 13.81 15.85 5.53
C ALA A 146 14.85 14.80 5.87
N ASP A 147 16.13 15.16 5.83
CA ASP A 147 17.22 14.31 6.34
C ASP A 147 17.14 14.30 7.87
N ARG A 148 16.18 13.56 8.42
CA ARG A 148 16.25 13.20 9.85
C ARG A 148 17.35 12.17 9.98
N THR A 149 18.54 12.66 10.18
CA THR A 149 19.69 11.82 10.48
C THR A 149 19.34 11.01 11.74
N ALA A 150 19.57 9.70 11.73
CA ALA A 150 19.41 8.84 12.91
C ALA A 150 20.11 9.41 14.17
N SER A 151 21.13 10.28 13.96
CA SER A 151 21.81 11.03 15.03
C SER A 151 20.89 11.99 15.78
N GLU A 152 19.95 12.69 15.12
CA GLU A 152 19.06 13.63 15.82
C GLU A 152 18.04 12.90 16.71
N THR A 153 17.58 11.73 16.26
CA THR A 153 16.68 10.89 17.06
C THR A 153 17.43 10.27 18.24
N CYS A 154 18.68 9.83 18.05
CA CYS A 154 19.54 9.37 19.12
C CYS A 154 19.86 10.50 20.12
N ASP A 155 20.17 11.68 19.65
CA ASP A 155 20.45 12.83 20.52
C ASP A 155 19.23 13.26 21.33
N GLN A 156 18.04 13.24 20.76
CA GLN A 156 16.80 13.51 21.49
C GLN A 156 16.52 12.43 22.53
N MET A 157 16.75 11.17 22.19
CA MET A 157 16.59 10.05 23.13
C MET A 157 17.63 10.10 24.27
N MET A 158 18.89 10.41 23.97
CA MET A 158 19.94 10.61 24.97
C MET A 158 19.64 11.79 25.90
N LYS A 159 19.16 12.92 25.36
CA LYS A 159 18.70 14.08 26.16
C LYS A 159 17.49 13.73 27.02
N ALA A 160 16.55 12.94 26.52
CA ALA A 160 15.43 12.47 27.33
C ALA A 160 15.89 11.56 28.48
N LEU A 161 16.76 10.60 28.19
CA LEU A 161 17.32 9.68 29.20
C LEU A 161 18.15 10.43 30.25
N SER A 162 18.95 11.43 29.87
CA SER A 162 19.71 12.23 30.83
C SER A 162 18.79 13.01 31.78
N ARG A 163 17.70 13.59 31.30
CA ARG A 163 16.70 14.27 32.12
C ARG A 163 16.01 13.31 33.10
N PHE A 164 15.73 12.08 32.73
CA PHE A 164 15.22 11.05 33.65
C PHE A 164 16.27 10.65 34.70
N GLY A 165 17.53 10.53 34.30
CA GLY A 165 18.63 10.24 35.22
C GLY A 165 18.82 11.34 36.26
N ASP A 166 18.71 12.60 35.87
CA ASP A 166 18.81 13.76 36.77
C ASP A 166 17.60 13.89 37.71
N ALA A 167 16.41 13.56 37.22
CA ALA A 167 15.19 13.51 38.03
C ALA A 167 15.24 12.42 39.12
N LEU A 168 15.91 11.31 38.87
CA LEU A 168 16.11 10.22 39.84
C LEU A 168 17.21 10.52 40.87
N LYS A 169 18.11 11.48 40.59
CA LYS A 169 19.16 11.93 41.51
C LYS A 169 18.72 13.09 42.41
N ALA A 170 17.54 13.67 42.20
CA ALA A 170 17.00 14.68 43.09
C ALA A 170 16.80 14.07 44.49
N PRO A 171 17.47 14.56 45.56
CA PRO A 171 17.34 13.99 46.88
C PRO A 171 15.90 14.22 47.35
N PHE A 172 15.28 13.18 47.87
CA PHE A 172 14.06 13.30 48.67
C PHE A 172 14.40 14.10 49.91
N THR A 173 14.28 15.44 49.85
CA THR A 173 14.33 16.29 51.06
C THR A 173 12.95 16.25 51.69
N HIS A 174 12.89 15.57 52.83
CA HIS A 174 11.79 15.69 53.80
C HIS A 174 11.76 17.08 54.41
#